data_700c6aef57da4ffb568823a893565518
#
_entry.id   700c6aef57da4ffb568823a893565518
#
_cell.length_a   1.000
_cell.length_b   1.000
_cell.length_c   1.000
_cell.angle_alpha   90.00
_cell.angle_beta   90.00
_cell.angle_gamma   90.00
#
_symmetry.space_group_name_H-M   'P 1'
#
loop_
_entity.id
_entity.type
_entity.pdbx_description
1 polymer ?
#
loop_
_entity_poly.entity_id
_entity_poly.type
_entity_poly.pdbx_seq_one_letter_code
_entity_poly.pdbx_strand_id
1 'polypeptide(L)'
;SLAEIENAVHGEIEALALRVPVFEALKQLVVCGNALMYMPEEGTMRVYKMDRYVVQRDYKGDIETIVIKETISPSALPEEVRAMLPSESTGGSEDGVDIYTCVHRSDKDNYEVWQEAAGETVESTMGTFKADKLPYMALRMNAVTGMDYGYGYAVELLGDLQSLEALSQAMIEGAAAASKVLFLVDPASPTRARTLAEAPNGAIREGRADDVSVVTLGSKAADMRIAYEAINNISERLGYSFMLNTSVQRQGERVTAEEIRYMIQELEAQLAGQYSILSQELQMKLVTLVMDRMKSQGRLPKIPKDIVKPTVVTGIEALGRGQDLTRLDVFIAGAMQTFGPEMLNQYLDIRDYLERRATALGLPMKGLVKTEEQIQQETQQNQMQGMVQQFGPQVLDMAQKNMEAPTPEEG
;
A
#
# COMPACT_ATOMS: atom_id res chain seq x y z
N SER A 1 -9.38 -5.77 -24.88
CA SER A 1 -10.29 -4.93 -24.06
C SER A 1 -9.51 -4.26 -22.95
N LEU A 2 -10.08 -3.19 -22.34
CA LEU A 2 -9.46 -2.52 -21.19
C LEU A 2 -9.22 -3.48 -20.03
N ALA A 3 -10.16 -4.37 -19.77
CA ALA A 3 -10.02 -5.40 -18.72
C ALA A 3 -8.84 -6.38 -18.96
N GLU A 4 -8.49 -6.65 -20.20
CA GLU A 4 -7.30 -7.48 -20.51
C GLU A 4 -6.00 -6.73 -20.19
N ILE A 5 -5.95 -5.42 -20.43
CA ILE A 5 -4.81 -4.60 -20.07
C ILE A 5 -4.68 -4.49 -18.55
N GLU A 6 -5.79 -4.25 -17.85
CA GLU A 6 -5.84 -4.19 -16.38
C GLU A 6 -5.34 -5.51 -15.77
N ASN A 7 -5.85 -6.64 -16.22
CA ASN A 7 -5.42 -7.95 -15.74
C ASN A 7 -3.94 -8.24 -16.06
N ALA A 8 -3.45 -7.84 -17.23
CA ALA A 8 -2.05 -8.02 -17.61
C ALA A 8 -1.12 -7.16 -16.72
N VAL A 9 -1.49 -5.90 -16.45
CA VAL A 9 -0.73 -5.01 -15.56
C VAL A 9 -0.75 -5.53 -14.12
N HIS A 10 -1.90 -6.00 -13.63
CA HIS A 10 -1.99 -6.64 -12.31
C HIS A 10 -1.10 -7.88 -12.22
N GLY A 11 -1.12 -8.74 -13.23
CA GLY A 11 -0.24 -9.92 -13.29
C GLY A 11 1.25 -9.55 -13.25
N GLU A 12 1.64 -8.46 -13.92
CA GLU A 12 3.02 -7.97 -13.90
C GLU A 12 3.41 -7.40 -12.54
N ILE A 13 2.53 -6.63 -11.89
CA ILE A 13 2.76 -6.11 -10.52
C ILE A 13 2.99 -7.26 -9.53
N GLU A 14 2.23 -8.33 -9.64
CA GLU A 14 2.41 -9.54 -8.81
C GLU A 14 3.72 -10.26 -9.15
N ALA A 15 4.03 -10.45 -10.44
CA ALA A 15 5.25 -11.13 -10.90
C ALA A 15 6.53 -10.41 -10.45
N LEU A 16 6.50 -9.07 -10.41
CA LEU A 16 7.60 -8.23 -9.94
C LEU A 16 7.65 -8.10 -8.41
N ALA A 17 6.71 -8.69 -7.69
CA ALA A 17 6.58 -8.61 -6.22
C ALA A 17 6.64 -7.16 -5.69
N LEU A 18 6.03 -6.20 -6.41
CA LEU A 18 6.12 -4.77 -6.10
C LEU A 18 5.52 -4.39 -4.74
N ARG A 19 4.71 -5.25 -4.15
CA ARG A 19 4.14 -5.02 -2.81
C ARG A 19 5.20 -4.85 -1.73
N VAL A 20 6.32 -5.59 -1.81
CA VAL A 20 7.36 -5.56 -0.78
C VAL A 20 8.08 -4.19 -0.75
N PRO A 21 8.67 -3.69 -1.87
CA PRO A 21 9.32 -2.39 -1.87
C PRO A 21 8.32 -1.24 -1.65
N VAL A 22 7.09 -1.32 -2.15
CA VAL A 22 6.06 -0.31 -1.88
C VAL A 22 5.75 -0.24 -0.38
N PHE A 23 5.62 -1.39 0.30
CA PHE A 23 5.37 -1.43 1.74
C PHE A 23 6.55 -0.84 2.54
N GLU A 24 7.80 -1.09 2.11
CA GLU A 24 8.98 -0.47 2.70
C GLU A 24 8.96 1.05 2.53
N ALA A 25 8.65 1.55 1.32
CA ALA A 25 8.52 2.99 1.06
C ALA A 25 7.42 3.63 1.92
N LEU A 26 6.26 2.97 2.07
CA LEU A 26 5.18 3.46 2.93
C LEU A 26 5.60 3.55 4.40
N LYS A 27 6.38 2.62 4.92
CA LYS A 27 6.94 2.71 6.29
C LYS A 27 7.84 3.94 6.43
N GLN A 28 8.73 4.19 5.44
CA GLN A 28 9.60 5.36 5.46
C GLN A 28 8.78 6.66 5.40
N LEU A 29 7.73 6.70 4.58
CA LEU A 29 6.82 7.85 4.52
C LEU A 29 6.16 8.15 5.86
N VAL A 30 5.68 7.14 6.58
CA VAL A 30 5.08 7.34 7.92
C VAL A 30 6.11 7.89 8.90
N VAL A 31 7.36 7.42 8.84
CA VAL A 31 8.41 7.83 9.79
C VAL A 31 8.97 9.20 9.44
N CYS A 32 9.60 9.35 8.29
CA CYS A 32 10.33 10.57 7.90
C CYS A 32 9.61 11.43 6.86
N GLY A 33 8.50 10.95 6.30
CA GLY A 33 7.72 11.68 5.30
C GLY A 33 8.27 11.62 3.88
N ASN A 34 9.37 10.89 3.65
CA ASN A 34 10.05 10.83 2.37
C ASN A 34 10.52 9.42 2.05
N ALA A 35 10.44 9.03 0.79
CA ALA A 35 11.00 7.81 0.28
C ALA A 35 11.40 7.99 -1.19
N LEU A 36 12.53 7.42 -1.59
CA LEU A 36 12.93 7.39 -2.98
C LEU A 36 12.87 5.95 -3.49
N MET A 37 12.12 5.74 -4.58
CA MET A 37 11.99 4.45 -5.23
C MET A 37 12.63 4.50 -6.61
N TYR A 38 13.26 3.41 -7.01
CA TYR A 38 13.85 3.23 -8.33
C TYR A 38 13.35 1.93 -8.95
N MET A 39 12.78 2.04 -10.15
CA MET A 39 12.33 0.90 -10.94
C MET A 39 13.27 0.65 -12.11
N PRO A 40 14.20 -0.31 -12.01
CA PRO A 40 15.13 -0.63 -13.09
C PRO A 40 14.38 -1.30 -14.27
N GLU A 41 14.99 -1.26 -15.45
CA GLU A 41 14.47 -1.99 -16.63
C GLU A 41 14.44 -3.50 -16.40
N GLU A 42 15.44 -4.02 -15.69
CA GLU A 42 15.54 -5.41 -15.28
C GLU A 42 15.70 -5.54 -13.76
N GLY A 43 15.21 -6.62 -13.19
CA GLY A 43 15.28 -6.87 -11.75
C GLY A 43 14.15 -6.28 -10.95
N THR A 44 14.35 -6.19 -9.64
CA THR A 44 13.34 -5.76 -8.66
C THR A 44 13.47 -4.26 -8.37
N MET A 45 12.34 -3.64 -7.99
CA MET A 45 12.30 -2.26 -7.52
C MET A 45 13.16 -2.08 -6.27
N ARG A 46 13.88 -0.95 -6.19
CA ARG A 46 14.70 -0.56 -5.04
C ARG A 46 14.08 0.60 -4.29
N VAL A 47 14.28 0.62 -2.99
CA VAL A 47 13.85 1.71 -2.11
C VAL A 47 15.09 2.23 -1.38
N TYR A 48 15.32 3.52 -1.48
CA TYR A 48 16.45 4.19 -0.83
C TYR A 48 15.98 4.87 0.46
N LYS A 49 16.77 4.70 1.52
CA LYS A 49 16.54 5.40 2.79
C LYS A 49 16.97 6.87 2.65
N MET A 50 16.37 7.73 3.47
CA MET A 50 16.58 9.18 3.40
C MET A 50 18.03 9.61 3.64
N ASP A 51 18.85 8.81 4.32
CA ASP A 51 20.28 9.04 4.52
C ASP A 51 21.14 8.73 3.28
N ARG A 52 20.53 8.18 2.22
CA ARG A 52 21.21 7.73 1.00
C ARG A 52 20.96 8.60 -0.21
N TYR A 53 20.08 9.60 -0.13
CA TYR A 53 19.77 10.46 -1.26
C TYR A 53 19.45 11.87 -0.83
N VAL A 54 19.60 12.78 -1.78
CA VAL A 54 19.12 14.16 -1.68
C VAL A 54 18.24 14.48 -2.89
N VAL A 55 17.24 15.32 -2.66
CA VAL A 55 16.31 15.78 -3.70
C VAL A 55 16.22 17.29 -3.65
N GLN A 56 16.27 17.92 -4.81
CA GLN A 56 15.97 19.32 -5.01
C GLN A 56 14.75 19.43 -5.92
N ARG A 57 13.85 20.38 -5.59
CA ARG A 57 12.62 20.61 -6.35
C ARG A 57 12.52 22.07 -6.78
N ASP A 58 11.80 22.29 -7.86
CA ASP A 58 11.47 23.64 -8.30
C ASP A 58 10.31 24.24 -7.47
N TYR A 59 10.00 25.52 -7.74
CA TYR A 59 8.92 26.25 -7.05
C TYR A 59 7.52 25.62 -7.24
N LYS A 60 7.35 24.75 -8.22
CA LYS A 60 6.09 24.00 -8.46
C LYS A 60 6.05 22.69 -7.69
N GLY A 61 7.19 22.26 -7.15
CA GLY A 61 7.35 20.99 -6.48
C GLY A 61 7.77 19.84 -7.40
N ASP A 62 8.07 20.11 -8.67
CA ASP A 62 8.63 19.13 -9.59
C ASP A 62 10.09 18.85 -9.26
N ILE A 63 10.54 17.61 -9.49
CA ILE A 63 11.92 17.20 -9.25
C ILE A 63 12.85 17.96 -10.20
N GLU A 64 13.88 18.61 -9.67
CA GLU A 64 14.95 19.25 -10.44
C GLU A 64 16.20 18.39 -10.45
N THR A 65 16.61 17.92 -9.26
CA THR A 65 17.82 17.10 -9.12
C THR A 65 17.60 16.03 -8.06
N ILE A 66 18.10 14.82 -8.32
CA ILE A 66 18.25 13.75 -7.32
C ILE A 66 19.70 13.28 -7.35
N VAL A 67 20.32 13.13 -6.19
CA VAL A 67 21.62 12.46 -6.07
C VAL A 67 21.49 11.32 -5.06
N ILE A 68 21.86 10.12 -5.47
CA ILE A 68 21.81 8.90 -4.65
C ILE A 68 23.24 8.45 -4.37
N LYS A 69 23.54 8.14 -3.11
CA LYS A 69 24.82 7.58 -2.69
C LYS A 69 24.67 6.11 -2.35
N GLU A 70 25.39 5.25 -3.04
CA GLU A 70 25.48 3.82 -2.75
C GLU A 70 26.95 3.46 -2.48
N THR A 71 27.20 2.70 -1.42
CA THR A 71 28.53 2.19 -1.10
C THR A 71 28.58 0.72 -1.51
N ILE A 72 29.38 0.41 -2.51
CA ILE A 72 29.42 -0.92 -3.16
C ILE A 72 30.81 -1.52 -2.98
N SER A 73 30.89 -2.81 -2.68
CA SER A 73 32.16 -3.52 -2.61
C SER A 73 32.90 -3.48 -3.98
N PRO A 74 34.21 -3.22 -4.03
CA PRO A 74 34.95 -3.19 -5.28
C PRO A 74 34.81 -4.45 -6.13
N SER A 75 34.64 -5.61 -5.49
CA SER A 75 34.41 -6.90 -6.16
C SER A 75 33.10 -7.00 -6.91
N ALA A 76 32.09 -6.23 -6.49
CA ALA A 76 30.75 -6.22 -7.09
C ALA A 76 30.57 -5.15 -8.17
N LEU A 77 31.56 -4.28 -8.38
CA LEU A 77 31.55 -3.22 -9.39
C LEU A 77 31.79 -3.76 -10.79
N PRO A 78 31.18 -3.17 -11.83
CA PRO A 78 31.53 -3.42 -13.22
C PRO A 78 33.02 -3.16 -13.47
N GLU A 79 33.61 -3.86 -14.43
CA GLU A 79 35.04 -3.78 -14.72
C GLU A 79 35.49 -2.35 -15.13
N GLU A 80 34.62 -1.64 -15.88
CA GLU A 80 34.81 -0.25 -16.26
C GLU A 80 34.97 0.67 -15.05
N VAL A 81 34.05 0.57 -14.07
CA VAL A 81 34.13 1.37 -12.83
C VAL A 81 35.33 0.98 -11.99
N ARG A 82 35.65 -0.31 -11.95
CA ARG A 82 36.83 -0.82 -11.22
C ARG A 82 38.13 -0.30 -11.79
N ALA A 83 38.23 -0.13 -13.12
CA ALA A 83 39.41 0.42 -13.78
C ALA A 83 39.63 1.91 -13.47
N MET A 84 38.61 2.65 -13.12
CA MET A 84 38.67 4.07 -12.72
C MET A 84 39.14 4.26 -11.27
N LEU A 85 39.11 3.18 -10.45
CA LEU A 85 39.49 3.28 -9.05
C LEU A 85 41.01 3.34 -8.87
N PRO A 86 41.51 4.14 -7.90
CA PRO A 86 42.93 4.11 -7.52
C PRO A 86 43.35 2.71 -7.08
N SER A 87 44.55 2.30 -7.46
CA SER A 87 45.07 0.94 -7.17
C SER A 87 45.10 0.59 -5.68
N GLU A 88 45.12 1.56 -4.79
CA GLU A 88 45.04 1.39 -3.34
C GLU A 88 43.62 0.99 -2.86
N SER A 89 42.58 1.36 -3.59
CA SER A 89 41.20 1.01 -3.27
C SER A 89 40.81 -0.41 -3.72
N THR A 90 41.61 -1.04 -4.58
CA THR A 90 41.42 -2.41 -5.09
C THR A 90 42.05 -3.49 -4.20
N GLY A 91 42.93 -3.08 -3.28
CA GLY A 91 43.68 -3.98 -2.39
C GLY A 91 43.04 -4.16 -1.02
N GLY A 92 41.94 -4.93 -0.94
CA GLY A 92 41.52 -5.56 0.31
C GLY A 92 41.02 -4.65 1.44
N SER A 93 40.71 -3.36 1.21
CA SER A 93 40.00 -2.57 2.20
C SER A 93 38.54 -3.04 2.26
N GLU A 94 38.08 -3.36 3.46
CA GLU A 94 36.65 -3.68 3.73
C GLU A 94 35.73 -2.47 3.44
N ASP A 95 36.30 -1.32 3.19
CA ASP A 95 35.63 -0.07 2.86
C ASP A 95 35.14 -0.11 1.40
N GLY A 96 33.81 -0.10 1.22
CA GLY A 96 33.21 -0.03 -0.10
C GLY A 96 33.49 1.27 -0.84
N VAL A 97 33.28 1.28 -2.15
CA VAL A 97 33.43 2.46 -3.01
C VAL A 97 32.08 3.20 -3.08
N ASP A 98 32.14 4.51 -2.90
CA ASP A 98 30.96 5.36 -3.04
C ASP A 98 30.67 5.63 -4.52
N ILE A 99 29.48 5.25 -4.94
CA ILE A 99 28.92 5.54 -6.26
C ILE A 99 27.79 6.54 -6.08
N TYR A 100 27.83 7.60 -6.88
CA TYR A 100 26.79 8.62 -6.90
C TYR A 100 26.00 8.47 -8.19
N THR A 101 24.67 8.27 -8.06
CA THR A 101 23.75 8.33 -9.19
C THR A 101 23.10 9.71 -9.21
N CYS A 102 23.35 10.46 -10.27
CA CYS A 102 22.84 11.80 -10.47
C CYS A 102 21.69 11.77 -11.48
N VAL A 103 20.59 12.42 -11.12
CA VAL A 103 19.43 12.65 -11.98
C VAL A 103 19.22 14.15 -12.02
N HIS A 104 19.29 14.76 -13.18
CA HIS A 104 19.15 16.20 -13.34
C HIS A 104 18.20 16.52 -14.49
N ARG A 105 17.32 17.51 -14.27
CA ARG A 105 16.39 17.99 -15.28
C ARG A 105 17.13 18.90 -16.27
N SER A 106 17.37 18.41 -17.48
CA SER A 106 18.05 19.18 -18.53
C SER A 106 17.15 20.21 -19.19
N ASP A 107 15.85 19.87 -19.34
CA ASP A 107 14.84 20.79 -19.82
C ASP A 107 13.45 20.46 -19.18
N LYS A 108 12.39 21.11 -19.66
CA LYS A 108 11.05 20.96 -19.07
C LYS A 108 10.53 19.51 -19.06
N ASP A 109 10.89 18.72 -20.05
CA ASP A 109 10.33 17.40 -20.32
C ASP A 109 11.32 16.24 -20.22
N ASN A 110 12.65 16.54 -20.04
CA ASN A 110 13.70 15.54 -20.06
C ASN A 110 14.59 15.63 -18.83
N TYR A 111 15.04 14.44 -18.40
CA TYR A 111 16.03 14.25 -17.34
C TYR A 111 17.25 13.50 -17.88
N GLU A 112 18.41 13.94 -17.48
CA GLU A 112 19.68 13.25 -17.69
C GLU A 112 20.03 12.46 -16.43
N VAL A 113 20.49 11.24 -16.63
CA VAL A 113 20.91 10.34 -15.54
C VAL A 113 22.30 9.84 -15.84
N TRP A 114 23.21 9.91 -14.87
CA TRP A 114 24.55 9.37 -14.96
C TRP A 114 25.05 8.90 -13.59
N GLN A 115 26.10 8.11 -13.59
CA GLN A 115 26.77 7.72 -12.36
C GLN A 115 28.18 8.31 -12.31
N GLU A 116 28.61 8.58 -11.08
CA GLU A 116 29.98 9.05 -10.78
C GLU A 116 30.65 8.11 -9.78
N ALA A 117 31.88 7.75 -10.03
CA ALA A 117 32.71 6.95 -9.15
C ALA A 117 34.10 7.61 -9.03
N ALA A 118 34.65 7.72 -7.83
CA ALA A 118 35.94 8.35 -7.57
C ALA A 118 36.10 9.78 -8.13
N GLY A 119 34.98 10.50 -8.34
CA GLY A 119 34.95 11.86 -8.90
C GLY A 119 34.97 11.93 -10.43
N GLU A 120 34.86 10.80 -11.10
CA GLU A 120 34.76 10.71 -12.57
C GLU A 120 33.40 10.15 -12.99
N THR A 121 32.89 10.65 -14.12
CA THR A 121 31.61 10.19 -14.68
C THR A 121 31.80 8.86 -15.41
N VAL A 122 30.91 7.91 -15.15
CA VAL A 122 30.88 6.61 -15.82
C VAL A 122 30.06 6.74 -17.10
N GLU A 123 30.68 6.91 -18.26
CA GLU A 123 30.03 7.21 -19.53
C GLU A 123 28.97 6.18 -19.94
N SER A 124 29.19 4.89 -19.66
CA SER A 124 28.28 3.81 -20.00
C SER A 124 26.91 3.91 -19.27
N THR A 125 26.84 4.71 -18.19
CA THR A 125 25.61 4.88 -17.39
C THR A 125 24.79 6.09 -17.80
N MET A 126 25.29 6.91 -18.73
CA MET A 126 24.58 8.10 -19.19
C MET A 126 23.32 7.72 -19.97
N GLY A 127 22.21 8.33 -19.57
CA GLY A 127 20.92 8.11 -20.20
C GLY A 127 20.03 9.35 -20.12
N THR A 128 19.10 9.46 -21.06
CA THR A 128 18.10 10.54 -21.06
C THR A 128 16.70 9.93 -20.97
N PHE A 129 15.89 10.41 -20.05
CA PHE A 129 14.54 9.94 -19.80
C PHE A 129 13.55 11.11 -19.93
N LYS A 130 12.38 10.84 -20.51
CA LYS A 130 11.27 11.78 -20.42
C LYS A 130 10.73 11.82 -18.99
N ALA A 131 10.17 12.96 -18.58
CA ALA A 131 9.66 13.19 -17.24
C ALA A 131 8.62 12.15 -16.79
N ASP A 132 7.73 11.72 -17.72
CA ASP A 132 6.74 10.68 -17.46
C ASP A 132 7.33 9.27 -17.34
N LYS A 133 8.52 9.04 -17.90
CA LYS A 133 9.23 7.75 -17.96
C LYS A 133 10.45 7.67 -17.06
N LEU A 134 10.71 8.72 -16.27
CA LEU A 134 11.82 8.71 -15.32
C LEU A 134 11.62 7.58 -14.31
N PRO A 135 12.56 6.60 -14.19
CA PRO A 135 12.39 5.44 -13.33
C PRO A 135 12.53 5.74 -11.84
N TYR A 136 12.80 6.98 -11.47
CA TYR A 136 12.95 7.44 -10.09
C TYR A 136 11.66 8.13 -9.62
N MET A 137 11.19 7.74 -8.43
CA MET A 137 10.01 8.30 -7.79
C MET A 137 10.38 8.81 -6.40
N ALA A 138 10.50 10.13 -6.26
CA ALA A 138 10.71 10.77 -4.96
C ALA A 138 9.35 11.11 -4.34
N LEU A 139 8.98 10.36 -3.32
CA LEU A 139 7.67 10.41 -2.67
C LEU A 139 7.71 11.33 -1.46
N ARG A 140 6.59 12.02 -1.21
CA ARG A 140 6.36 12.85 -0.03
C ARG A 140 5.03 12.48 0.63
N MET A 141 4.99 12.48 1.96
CA MET A 141 3.75 12.25 2.70
C MET A 141 2.96 13.54 2.89
N ASN A 142 3.48 14.45 3.69
CA ASN A 142 2.90 15.78 3.91
C ASN A 142 3.77 16.81 3.19
N ALA A 143 3.41 17.12 1.95
CA ALA A 143 4.15 18.07 1.14
C ALA A 143 3.81 19.51 1.57
N VAL A 144 4.84 20.31 1.81
CA VAL A 144 4.73 21.74 2.11
C VAL A 144 5.25 22.53 0.92
N THR A 145 4.49 23.54 0.50
CA THR A 145 4.87 24.37 -0.65
C THR A 145 6.22 25.07 -0.38
N GLY A 146 7.13 24.96 -1.36
CA GLY A 146 8.47 25.55 -1.28
C GLY A 146 9.49 24.72 -0.50
N MET A 147 9.13 23.50 -0.09
CA MET A 147 10.05 22.57 0.55
C MET A 147 10.35 21.38 -0.37
N ASP A 148 11.61 20.96 -0.38
CA ASP A 148 12.06 19.80 -1.18
C ASP A 148 11.57 18.48 -0.60
N TYR A 149 11.38 18.43 0.73
CA TYR A 149 11.01 17.25 1.49
C TYR A 149 9.64 17.41 2.14
N GLY A 150 8.97 16.29 2.35
CA GLY A 150 7.75 16.19 3.15
C GLY A 150 8.03 15.86 4.61
N TYR A 151 7.00 15.89 5.43
CA TYR A 151 7.05 15.55 6.86
C TYR A 151 6.29 14.26 7.13
N GLY A 152 6.90 13.36 7.91
CA GLY A 152 6.26 12.15 8.41
C GLY A 152 5.61 12.36 9.77
N TYR A 153 4.70 11.48 10.14
CA TYR A 153 4.03 11.54 11.45
C TYR A 153 5.00 11.45 12.63
N ALA A 154 6.05 10.62 12.51
CA ALA A 154 7.02 10.52 13.61
C ALA A 154 7.80 11.82 13.81
N VAL A 155 8.04 12.60 12.75
CA VAL A 155 8.68 13.91 12.84
C VAL A 155 7.74 14.94 13.49
N GLU A 156 6.46 14.95 13.08
CA GLU A 156 5.46 15.85 13.63
C GLU A 156 5.16 15.57 15.10
N LEU A 157 5.19 14.31 15.50
CA LEU A 157 4.87 13.84 16.85
C LEU A 157 6.13 13.55 17.70
N LEU A 158 7.31 14.04 17.25
CA LEU A 158 8.59 13.70 17.88
C LEU A 158 8.61 14.04 19.38
N GLY A 159 8.05 15.19 19.77
CA GLY A 159 7.99 15.61 21.17
C GLY A 159 7.19 14.68 22.07
N ASP A 160 6.07 14.16 21.57
CA ASP A 160 5.24 13.19 22.27
C ASP A 160 5.92 11.83 22.35
N LEU A 161 6.56 11.38 21.26
CA LEU A 161 7.32 10.12 21.23
C LEU A 161 8.50 10.15 22.22
N GLN A 162 9.27 11.25 22.25
CA GLN A 162 10.37 11.43 23.21
C GLN A 162 9.88 11.47 24.64
N SER A 163 8.75 12.14 24.89
CA SER A 163 8.14 12.20 26.23
C SER A 163 7.67 10.81 26.69
N LEU A 164 7.05 10.04 25.80
CA LEU A 164 6.63 8.67 26.08
C LEU A 164 7.80 7.76 26.39
N GLU A 165 8.88 7.87 25.60
CA GLU A 165 10.10 7.10 25.82
C GLU A 165 10.74 7.41 27.18
N ALA A 166 10.94 8.70 27.48
CA ALA A 166 11.52 9.16 28.74
C ALA A 166 10.70 8.73 29.96
N LEU A 167 9.37 8.87 29.92
CA LEU A 167 8.49 8.42 31.00
C LEU A 167 8.49 6.90 31.14
N SER A 168 8.48 6.15 30.05
CA SER A 168 8.53 4.69 30.06
C SER A 168 9.85 4.18 30.64
N GLN A 169 10.98 4.80 30.26
CA GLN A 169 12.29 4.50 30.81
C GLN A 169 12.32 4.79 32.33
N ALA A 170 11.84 5.96 32.75
CA ALA A 170 11.80 6.33 34.17
C ALA A 170 10.91 5.35 34.99
N MET A 171 9.81 4.87 34.42
CA MET A 171 8.94 3.87 35.03
C MET A 171 9.66 2.53 35.21
N ILE A 172 10.37 2.04 34.21
CA ILE A 172 11.14 0.79 34.26
C ILE A 172 12.28 0.90 35.28
N GLU A 173 13.03 1.99 35.26
CA GLU A 173 14.11 2.24 36.23
C GLU A 173 13.58 2.37 37.66
N GLY A 174 12.46 3.10 37.82
CA GLY A 174 11.77 3.24 39.08
C GLY A 174 11.26 1.90 39.63
N ALA A 175 10.67 1.06 38.79
CA ALA A 175 10.23 -0.29 39.18
C ALA A 175 11.40 -1.19 39.53
N ALA A 176 12.50 -1.12 38.78
CA ALA A 176 13.73 -1.87 39.09
C ALA A 176 14.36 -1.41 40.44
N ALA A 177 14.35 -0.10 40.68
CA ALA A 177 14.82 0.44 41.97
C ALA A 177 13.88 0.06 43.13
N ALA A 178 12.55 0.09 42.90
CA ALA A 178 11.57 -0.30 43.92
C ALA A 178 11.63 -1.79 44.30
N SER A 179 12.10 -2.64 43.37
CA SER A 179 12.30 -4.08 43.64
C SER A 179 13.52 -4.37 44.53
N LYS A 180 14.41 -3.39 44.70
CA LYS A 180 15.58 -3.51 45.59
C LYS A 180 15.16 -3.15 47.00
N VAL A 181 15.17 -4.13 47.89
CA VAL A 181 14.99 -3.94 49.34
C VAL A 181 16.37 -3.82 49.96
N LEU A 182 16.66 -2.65 50.55
CA LEU A 182 17.87 -2.41 51.29
C LEU A 182 17.54 -2.47 52.78
N PHE A 183 18.22 -3.36 53.50
CA PHE A 183 18.18 -3.45 54.97
C PHE A 183 19.34 -2.63 55.53
N LEU A 184 19.05 -1.64 56.32
CA LEU A 184 20.04 -0.89 57.08
C LEU A 184 20.03 -1.38 58.50
N VAL A 185 21.19 -1.75 59.00
CA VAL A 185 21.39 -2.16 60.40
C VAL A 185 22.12 -1.04 61.10
N ASP A 186 21.62 -0.62 62.28
CA ASP A 186 22.29 0.37 63.11
C ASP A 186 23.67 -0.15 63.53
N PRO A 187 24.78 0.54 63.15
CA PRO A 187 26.12 0.09 63.52
C PRO A 187 26.40 0.08 65.01
N ALA A 188 25.60 0.83 65.82
CA ALA A 188 25.70 0.86 67.24
C ALA A 188 24.90 -0.25 68.00
N SER A 189 24.09 -1.01 67.23
CA SER A 189 23.22 -2.06 67.78
C SER A 189 23.96 -3.38 67.96
N PRO A 190 23.46 -4.24 68.88
CA PRO A 190 23.97 -5.60 69.03
C PRO A 190 23.67 -6.50 67.81
N THR A 191 22.75 -6.09 66.97
CA THR A 191 22.31 -6.85 65.80
C THR A 191 23.34 -6.76 64.68
N ARG A 192 23.88 -7.93 64.27
CA ARG A 192 24.91 -7.99 63.21
C ARG A 192 24.29 -8.25 61.84
N ALA A 193 24.60 -7.40 60.87
CA ALA A 193 24.11 -7.49 59.49
C ALA A 193 24.38 -8.86 58.84
N ARG A 194 25.57 -9.43 59.08
CA ARG A 194 25.96 -10.74 58.55
C ARG A 194 25.08 -11.87 59.10
N THR A 195 24.73 -11.83 60.39
CA THR A 195 23.91 -12.87 61.06
C THR A 195 22.47 -12.84 60.52
N LEU A 196 21.96 -11.64 60.10
CA LEU A 196 20.66 -11.50 59.45
C LEU A 196 20.70 -11.98 58.01
N ALA A 197 21.76 -11.63 57.27
CA ALA A 197 21.89 -11.98 55.83
C ALA A 197 22.02 -13.51 55.63
N GLU A 198 22.65 -14.22 56.57
CA GLU A 198 22.86 -15.69 56.56
C GLU A 198 21.68 -16.46 57.16
N ALA A 199 20.67 -15.78 57.75
CA ALA A 199 19.55 -16.42 58.40
C ALA A 199 18.57 -17.03 57.40
N PRO A 200 18.22 -18.32 57.49
CA PRO A 200 17.19 -18.92 56.69
C PRO A 200 15.81 -18.36 57.05
N ASN A 201 14.84 -18.48 56.13
CA ASN A 201 13.48 -18.02 56.35
C ASN A 201 12.86 -18.70 57.59
N GLY A 202 12.30 -17.89 58.51
CA GLY A 202 11.73 -18.38 59.77
C GLY A 202 12.75 -18.60 60.93
N ALA A 203 14.02 -18.21 60.72
CA ALA A 203 15.03 -18.33 61.83
C ALA A 203 14.73 -17.34 62.97
N ILE A 204 14.90 -17.82 64.20
CA ILE A 204 14.81 -17.00 65.41
C ILE A 204 16.21 -16.47 65.74
N ARG A 205 16.34 -15.14 65.84
CA ARG A 205 17.57 -14.41 66.11
C ARG A 205 17.35 -13.40 67.24
N GLU A 206 18.36 -13.18 68.02
CA GLU A 206 18.35 -12.14 69.03
C GLU A 206 18.61 -10.79 68.37
N GLY A 207 17.83 -9.75 68.71
CA GLY A 207 17.94 -8.39 68.18
C GLY A 207 16.72 -7.55 68.53
N ARG A 208 16.79 -6.27 68.26
CA ARG A 208 15.67 -5.37 68.41
C ARG A 208 15.09 -5.08 67.00
N ALA A 209 13.78 -4.99 66.91
CA ALA A 209 13.11 -4.65 65.64
C ALA A 209 13.54 -3.27 65.09
N ASP A 210 13.84 -2.32 65.99
CA ASP A 210 14.25 -0.96 65.63
C ASP A 210 15.71 -0.88 65.16
N ASP A 211 16.51 -1.92 65.35
CA ASP A 211 17.92 -1.98 64.89
C ASP A 211 18.02 -2.16 63.37
N VAL A 212 16.93 -2.59 62.75
CA VAL A 212 16.88 -2.85 61.30
C VAL A 212 15.82 -1.99 60.63
N SER A 213 16.24 -1.07 59.81
CA SER A 213 15.32 -0.30 58.98
C SER A 213 15.32 -0.83 57.56
N VAL A 214 14.14 -0.91 56.97
CA VAL A 214 13.98 -1.32 55.59
C VAL A 214 13.78 -0.08 54.74
N VAL A 215 14.72 0.19 53.89
CA VAL A 215 14.57 1.27 52.91
C VAL A 215 13.81 0.72 51.72
N THR A 216 12.53 1.05 51.64
CA THR A 216 11.69 0.75 50.50
C THR A 216 11.30 2.03 49.81
N LEU A 217 11.27 2.03 48.46
CA LEU A 217 10.80 3.14 47.66
C LEU A 217 9.25 3.25 47.61
N GLY A 218 8.56 2.59 48.58
CA GLY A 218 7.09 2.58 48.66
C GLY A 218 6.43 3.95 48.75
N SER A 219 7.15 5.01 49.19
CA SER A 219 6.66 6.40 49.20
C SER A 219 6.47 7.00 47.82
N LYS A 220 7.04 6.42 46.76
CA LYS A 220 6.93 6.90 45.37
C LYS A 220 5.81 6.24 44.56
N ALA A 221 4.99 5.38 45.17
CA ALA A 221 3.89 4.72 44.45
C ALA A 221 2.87 5.72 43.85
N ALA A 222 2.65 6.87 44.50
CA ALA A 222 1.80 7.92 44.00
C ALA A 222 2.39 8.60 42.74
N ASP A 223 3.71 8.87 42.77
CA ASP A 223 4.41 9.48 41.65
C ASP A 223 4.42 8.56 40.42
N MET A 224 4.62 7.23 40.66
CA MET A 224 4.55 6.21 39.62
C MET A 224 3.15 6.13 38.97
N ARG A 225 2.10 6.30 39.77
CA ARG A 225 0.72 6.31 39.23
C ARG A 225 0.47 7.50 38.33
N ILE A 226 0.96 8.69 38.68
CA ILE A 226 0.86 9.88 37.85
C ILE A 226 1.64 9.68 36.54
N ALA A 227 2.85 9.11 36.60
CA ALA A 227 3.63 8.81 35.41
C ALA A 227 2.92 7.79 34.49
N TYR A 228 2.30 6.76 35.07
CA TYR A 228 1.53 5.77 34.33
C TYR A 228 0.30 6.37 33.63
N GLU A 229 -0.44 7.27 34.32
CA GLU A 229 -1.56 8.00 33.74
C GLU A 229 -1.10 8.91 32.59
N ALA A 230 0.06 9.57 32.73
CA ALA A 230 0.66 10.37 31.68
C ALA A 230 1.07 9.54 30.46
N ILE A 231 1.70 8.38 30.68
CA ILE A 231 2.05 7.41 29.62
C ILE A 231 0.79 6.99 28.84
N ASN A 232 -0.29 6.63 29.54
CA ASN A 232 -1.53 6.20 28.90
C ASN A 232 -2.15 7.34 28.06
N ASN A 233 -2.20 8.56 28.60
CA ASN A 233 -2.73 9.72 27.88
C ASN A 233 -1.92 10.04 26.61
N ILE A 234 -0.58 9.99 26.69
CA ILE A 234 0.28 10.23 25.52
C ILE A 234 0.12 9.08 24.52
N SER A 235 0.07 7.83 24.97
CA SER A 235 -0.11 6.66 24.12
C SER A 235 -1.44 6.68 23.39
N GLU A 236 -2.52 7.10 24.06
CA GLU A 236 -3.84 7.24 23.46
C GLU A 236 -3.84 8.36 22.40
N ARG A 237 -3.27 9.53 22.71
CA ARG A 237 -3.13 10.64 21.78
C ARG A 237 -2.29 10.26 20.54
N LEU A 238 -1.17 9.57 20.73
CA LEU A 238 -0.37 9.03 19.64
C LEU A 238 -1.16 8.00 18.83
N GLY A 239 -1.91 7.11 19.49
CA GLY A 239 -2.79 6.14 18.83
C GLY A 239 -3.78 6.80 17.88
N TYR A 240 -4.44 7.87 18.30
CA TYR A 240 -5.30 8.66 17.43
C TYR A 240 -4.55 9.31 16.28
N SER A 241 -3.39 9.91 16.57
CA SER A 241 -2.59 10.61 15.56
C SER A 241 -2.05 9.65 14.49
N PHE A 242 -1.65 8.43 14.87
CA PHE A 242 -1.24 7.37 13.94
C PHE A 242 -2.41 6.58 13.35
N MET A 243 -3.65 7.00 13.60
CA MET A 243 -4.86 6.34 13.08
C MET A 243 -4.95 4.85 13.44
N LEU A 244 -4.46 4.48 14.62
CA LEU A 244 -4.57 3.12 15.14
C LEU A 244 -6.02 2.85 15.55
N ASN A 245 -6.74 2.12 14.73
CA ASN A 245 -8.18 1.80 14.93
C ASN A 245 -8.47 1.00 16.20
N THR A 246 -7.46 0.45 16.85
CA THR A 246 -7.60 -0.27 18.13
C THR A 246 -8.09 0.63 19.26
N SER A 247 -7.84 1.94 19.19
CA SER A 247 -8.37 2.92 20.15
C SER A 247 -9.87 3.17 19.95
N VAL A 248 -10.39 2.89 18.77
CA VAL A 248 -11.80 3.10 18.39
C VAL A 248 -12.63 1.81 18.57
N GLN A 249 -11.99 0.64 18.60
CA GLN A 249 -12.68 -0.59 18.97
C GLN A 249 -13.00 -0.53 20.47
N ARG A 250 -14.13 0.09 20.82
CA ARG A 250 -14.76 -0.19 22.11
C ARG A 250 -14.89 -1.70 22.22
N GLN A 251 -14.36 -2.27 23.29
CA GLN A 251 -14.55 -3.67 23.68
C GLN A 251 -16.04 -3.92 24.03
N GLY A 252 -16.94 -3.55 23.15
CA GLY A 252 -18.36 -3.72 23.29
C GLY A 252 -18.83 -4.85 22.36
N GLU A 253 -19.53 -5.81 22.92
CA GLU A 253 -20.03 -7.02 22.24
C GLU A 253 -20.96 -6.76 21.05
N ARG A 254 -21.25 -5.50 20.66
CA ARG A 254 -22.17 -5.14 19.56
C ARG A 254 -21.68 -3.90 18.82
N VAL A 255 -20.69 -4.07 17.96
CA VAL A 255 -20.36 -3.04 16.95
C VAL A 255 -21.30 -3.24 15.76
N THR A 256 -22.11 -2.22 15.42
CA THR A 256 -23.00 -2.30 14.28
C THR A 256 -22.26 -2.09 12.95
N ALA A 257 -22.75 -2.69 11.87
CA ALA A 257 -22.18 -2.47 10.53
C ALA A 257 -22.17 -0.98 10.14
N GLU A 258 -23.09 -0.19 10.66
CA GLU A 258 -23.18 1.26 10.44
C GLU A 258 -22.06 2.02 11.13
N GLU A 259 -21.70 1.62 12.35
CA GLU A 259 -20.57 2.20 13.11
C GLU A 259 -19.23 1.93 12.41
N ILE A 260 -19.05 0.73 11.87
CA ILE A 260 -17.85 0.40 11.06
C ILE A 260 -17.81 1.27 9.80
N ARG A 261 -18.92 1.49 9.10
CA ARG A 261 -19.00 2.37 7.93
C ARG A 261 -18.64 3.81 8.26
N TYR A 262 -19.16 4.32 9.36
CA TYR A 262 -18.86 5.67 9.81
C TYR A 262 -17.36 5.85 10.12
N MET A 263 -16.75 4.89 10.82
CA MET A 263 -15.31 4.89 11.10
C MET A 263 -14.46 4.86 9.82
N ILE A 264 -14.86 4.05 8.83
CA ILE A 264 -14.18 4.01 7.53
C ILE A 264 -14.28 5.37 6.83
N GLN A 265 -15.45 5.99 6.80
CA GLN A 265 -15.65 7.30 6.17
C GLN A 265 -14.85 8.41 6.86
N GLU A 266 -14.77 8.39 8.19
CA GLU A 266 -13.95 9.34 8.95
C GLU A 266 -12.46 9.18 8.65
N LEU A 267 -11.96 7.93 8.61
CA LEU A 267 -10.58 7.61 8.24
C LEU A 267 -10.28 8.07 6.81
N GLU A 268 -11.20 7.83 5.88
CA GLU A 268 -11.12 8.28 4.50
C GLU A 268 -11.00 9.81 4.41
N ALA A 269 -11.81 10.53 5.15
CA ALA A 269 -11.77 12.00 5.16
C ALA A 269 -10.43 12.53 5.72
N GLN A 270 -9.89 11.87 6.75
CA GLN A 270 -8.60 12.26 7.34
C GLN A 270 -7.42 11.98 6.40
N LEU A 271 -7.45 10.89 5.63
CA LEU A 271 -6.37 10.49 4.72
C LEU A 271 -6.47 11.08 3.32
N ALA A 272 -7.56 11.79 2.97
CA ALA A 272 -7.83 12.25 1.62
C ALA A 272 -6.69 13.08 1.00
N GLY A 273 -6.04 13.94 1.81
CA GLY A 273 -4.92 14.78 1.36
C GLY A 273 -3.68 13.97 1.00
N GLN A 274 -3.23 13.09 1.91
CA GLN A 274 -2.07 12.22 1.71
C GLN A 274 -2.31 11.24 0.55
N TYR A 275 -3.52 10.70 0.47
CA TYR A 275 -3.92 9.83 -0.60
C TYR A 275 -3.82 10.49 -1.98
N SER A 276 -4.28 11.74 -2.10
CA SER A 276 -4.22 12.49 -3.35
C SER A 276 -2.77 12.68 -3.84
N ILE A 277 -1.85 13.03 -2.92
CA ILE A 277 -0.42 13.19 -3.24
C ILE A 277 0.19 11.84 -3.68
N LEU A 278 -0.02 10.78 -2.90
CA LEU A 278 0.50 9.45 -3.21
C LEU A 278 -0.11 8.84 -4.48
N SER A 279 -1.36 9.18 -4.80
CA SER A 279 -1.98 8.76 -6.07
C SER A 279 -1.24 9.33 -7.26
N GLN A 280 -0.78 10.58 -7.20
CA GLN A 280 -0.04 11.23 -8.27
C GLN A 280 1.45 10.84 -8.29
N GLU A 281 2.14 10.91 -7.15
CA GLU A 281 3.58 10.70 -7.07
C GLU A 281 3.97 9.21 -7.13
N LEU A 282 3.13 8.30 -6.63
CA LEU A 282 3.40 6.86 -6.59
C LEU A 282 2.55 6.08 -7.59
N GLN A 283 1.22 6.08 -7.44
CA GLN A 283 0.37 5.11 -8.14
C GLN A 283 0.34 5.33 -9.65
N MET A 284 0.08 6.56 -10.10
CA MET A 284 0.05 6.89 -11.53
C MET A 284 1.40 6.63 -12.17
N LYS A 285 2.48 7.05 -11.51
CA LYS A 285 3.83 6.88 -12.05
C LYS A 285 4.25 5.41 -12.07
N LEU A 286 3.95 4.65 -11.01
CA LEU A 286 4.23 3.22 -10.94
C LEU A 286 3.53 2.45 -12.06
N VAL A 287 2.24 2.67 -12.26
CA VAL A 287 1.48 2.02 -13.33
C VAL A 287 2.04 2.38 -14.70
N THR A 288 2.39 3.66 -14.92
CA THR A 288 3.00 4.11 -16.18
C THR A 288 4.33 3.39 -16.45
N LEU A 289 5.21 3.29 -15.45
CA LEU A 289 6.49 2.61 -15.57
C LEU A 289 6.33 1.09 -15.81
N VAL A 290 5.38 0.44 -15.13
CA VAL A 290 5.06 -0.98 -15.37
C VAL A 290 4.56 -1.19 -16.80
N MET A 291 3.66 -0.33 -17.29
CA MET A 291 3.15 -0.40 -18.65
C MET A 291 4.25 -0.16 -19.70
N ASP A 292 5.15 0.81 -19.48
CA ASP A 292 6.28 1.07 -20.36
C ASP A 292 7.25 -0.13 -20.41
N ARG A 293 7.54 -0.74 -19.25
CA ARG A 293 8.35 -1.95 -19.16
C ARG A 293 7.70 -3.13 -19.91
N MET A 294 6.40 -3.36 -19.73
CA MET A 294 5.65 -4.38 -20.48
C MET A 294 5.65 -4.11 -21.98
N LYS A 295 5.56 -2.82 -22.37
CA LYS A 295 5.58 -2.39 -23.77
C LYS A 295 6.94 -2.64 -24.42
N SER A 296 8.05 -2.31 -23.75
CA SER A 296 9.42 -2.56 -24.24
C SER A 296 9.68 -4.06 -24.42
N GLN A 297 9.11 -4.90 -23.57
CA GLN A 297 9.20 -6.36 -23.62
C GLN A 297 8.17 -7.03 -24.55
N GLY A 298 7.31 -6.25 -25.22
CA GLY A 298 6.27 -6.76 -26.13
C GLY A 298 5.14 -7.54 -25.44
N ARG A 299 5.00 -7.41 -24.12
CA ARG A 299 4.00 -8.14 -23.31
C ARG A 299 2.70 -7.37 -23.07
N LEU A 300 2.67 -6.07 -23.40
CA LEU A 300 1.46 -5.27 -23.24
C LEU A 300 0.48 -5.54 -24.38
N PRO A 301 -0.79 -5.86 -24.13
CA PRO A 301 -1.83 -5.95 -25.15
C PRO A 301 -1.98 -4.63 -25.92
N LYS A 302 -2.38 -4.70 -27.19
CA LYS A 302 -2.56 -3.50 -28.01
C LYS A 302 -3.61 -2.57 -27.40
N ILE A 303 -3.19 -1.35 -27.06
CA ILE A 303 -4.07 -0.31 -26.54
C ILE A 303 -4.91 0.24 -27.72
N PRO A 304 -6.24 0.25 -27.63
CA PRO A 304 -7.10 0.91 -28.61
C PRO A 304 -6.73 2.40 -28.74
N LYS A 305 -6.70 2.90 -29.98
CA LYS A 305 -6.24 4.27 -30.28
C LYS A 305 -7.14 5.38 -29.70
N ASP A 306 -8.37 5.03 -29.32
CA ASP A 306 -9.39 5.96 -28.82
C ASP A 306 -9.30 6.20 -27.29
N ILE A 307 -8.37 5.53 -26.59
CA ILE A 307 -8.18 5.74 -25.16
C ILE A 307 -7.22 6.90 -24.92
N VAL A 308 -7.75 8.00 -24.44
CA VAL A 308 -7.04 9.28 -24.33
C VAL A 308 -6.05 9.31 -23.16
N LYS A 309 -6.37 8.72 -22.01
CA LYS A 309 -5.44 8.59 -20.86
C LYS A 309 -5.91 7.48 -19.92
N PRO A 310 -5.02 6.59 -19.42
CA PRO A 310 -5.38 5.67 -18.36
C PRO A 310 -5.68 6.47 -17.09
N THR A 311 -6.82 6.21 -16.47
CA THR A 311 -7.14 6.72 -15.14
C THR A 311 -6.93 5.60 -14.15
N VAL A 312 -6.06 5.81 -13.18
CA VAL A 312 -5.84 4.84 -12.10
C VAL A 312 -6.90 5.10 -11.03
N VAL A 313 -7.85 4.21 -10.92
CA VAL A 313 -8.86 4.22 -9.85
C VAL A 313 -8.39 3.28 -8.75
N THR A 314 -8.00 3.81 -7.61
CA THR A 314 -7.38 3.04 -6.53
C THR A 314 -7.92 3.46 -5.16
N GLY A 315 -7.63 2.64 -4.15
CA GLY A 315 -7.87 2.97 -2.75
C GLY A 315 -9.33 3.17 -2.41
N ILE A 316 -9.65 4.33 -1.90
CA ILE A 316 -10.96 4.75 -1.41
C ILE A 316 -12.03 4.67 -2.51
N GLU A 317 -11.72 5.10 -3.72
CA GLU A 317 -12.63 4.96 -4.87
C GLU A 317 -12.84 3.49 -5.25
N ALA A 318 -11.82 2.63 -5.10
CA ALA A 318 -11.98 1.19 -5.31
C ALA A 318 -12.82 0.53 -4.22
N LEU A 319 -12.71 0.99 -2.96
CA LEU A 319 -13.61 0.62 -1.86
C LEU A 319 -15.01 1.21 -2.08
N GLY A 320 -15.10 2.41 -2.65
CA GLY A 320 -16.33 3.05 -3.09
C GLY A 320 -17.07 2.27 -4.19
N ARG A 321 -16.36 1.49 -5.02
CA ARG A 321 -17.01 0.60 -6.01
C ARG A 321 -17.94 -0.42 -5.36
N GLY A 322 -17.62 -0.93 -4.18
CA GLY A 322 -18.54 -1.78 -3.39
C GLY A 322 -19.77 -1.01 -2.93
N GLN A 323 -19.63 0.27 -2.58
CA GLN A 323 -20.77 1.14 -2.26
C GLN A 323 -21.56 1.54 -3.51
N ASP A 324 -20.90 1.78 -4.63
CA ASP A 324 -21.57 2.06 -5.90
C ASP A 324 -22.37 0.86 -6.38
N LEU A 325 -21.86 -0.37 -6.16
CA LEU A 325 -22.63 -1.58 -6.40
C LEU A 325 -23.89 -1.62 -5.53
N THR A 326 -23.78 -1.33 -4.24
CA THR A 326 -24.93 -1.28 -3.33
C THR A 326 -25.92 -0.20 -3.73
N ARG A 327 -25.46 0.98 -4.14
CA ARG A 327 -26.30 2.07 -4.65
C ARG A 327 -26.98 1.68 -5.95
N LEU A 328 -26.27 1.02 -6.86
CA LEU A 328 -26.81 0.53 -8.11
C LEU A 328 -27.87 -0.56 -7.86
N ASP A 329 -27.61 -1.49 -6.97
CA ASP A 329 -28.57 -2.54 -6.59
C ASP A 329 -29.82 -1.95 -5.93
N VAL A 330 -29.68 -0.95 -5.04
CA VAL A 330 -30.80 -0.22 -4.42
C VAL A 330 -31.60 0.56 -5.47
N PHE A 331 -30.90 1.23 -6.41
CA PHE A 331 -31.55 1.94 -7.52
C PHE A 331 -32.38 0.98 -8.38
N ILE A 332 -31.82 -0.15 -8.78
CA ILE A 332 -32.51 -1.14 -9.62
C ILE A 332 -33.66 -1.79 -8.87
N ALA A 333 -33.47 -2.15 -7.60
CA ALA A 333 -34.52 -2.71 -6.77
C ALA A 333 -35.71 -1.70 -6.61
N GLY A 334 -35.39 -0.43 -6.38
CA GLY A 334 -36.41 0.64 -6.31
C GLY A 334 -37.12 0.87 -7.63
N ALA A 335 -36.38 0.87 -8.74
CA ALA A 335 -36.96 1.03 -10.08
C ALA A 335 -37.84 -0.19 -10.45
N MET A 336 -37.39 -1.41 -10.12
CA MET A 336 -38.16 -2.64 -10.35
C MET A 336 -39.46 -2.66 -9.55
N GLN A 337 -39.44 -2.17 -8.30
CA GLN A 337 -40.60 -2.09 -7.45
C GLN A 337 -41.62 -1.02 -7.94
N THR A 338 -41.12 0.08 -8.54
CA THR A 338 -41.94 1.22 -8.95
C THR A 338 -42.53 1.03 -10.35
N PHE A 339 -41.73 0.52 -11.30
CA PHE A 339 -42.12 0.48 -12.73
C PHE A 339 -42.37 -0.94 -13.27
N GLY A 340 -41.98 -1.97 -12.52
CA GLY A 340 -42.10 -3.36 -12.94
C GLY A 340 -41.03 -3.82 -13.91
N PRO A 341 -40.88 -5.15 -14.10
CA PRO A 341 -39.78 -5.74 -14.90
C PRO A 341 -39.84 -5.41 -16.41
N GLU A 342 -41.05 -5.24 -16.97
CA GLU A 342 -41.22 -4.96 -18.39
C GLU A 342 -40.69 -3.58 -18.78
N MET A 343 -41.02 -2.55 -17.98
CA MET A 343 -40.50 -1.20 -18.21
C MET A 343 -39.00 -1.14 -17.98
N LEU A 344 -38.47 -1.86 -16.97
CA LEU A 344 -37.03 -1.89 -16.71
C LEU A 344 -36.25 -2.44 -17.90
N ASN A 345 -36.70 -3.52 -18.52
CA ASN A 345 -36.07 -4.13 -19.69
C ASN A 345 -36.05 -3.19 -20.91
N GLN A 346 -36.99 -2.27 -21.00
CA GLN A 346 -37.07 -1.31 -22.11
C GLN A 346 -36.06 -0.15 -21.96
N TYR A 347 -35.76 0.28 -20.73
CA TYR A 347 -34.94 1.47 -20.47
C TYR A 347 -33.58 1.18 -19.84
N LEU A 348 -33.36 -0.04 -19.30
CA LEU A 348 -32.10 -0.42 -18.68
C LEU A 348 -31.28 -1.30 -19.63
N ASP A 349 -30.01 -0.91 -19.85
CA ASP A 349 -29.05 -1.79 -20.49
C ASP A 349 -28.55 -2.84 -19.46
N ILE A 350 -29.15 -4.03 -19.56
CA ILE A 350 -28.85 -5.16 -18.64
C ILE A 350 -27.40 -5.58 -18.79
N ARG A 351 -26.82 -5.45 -19.98
CA ARG A 351 -25.42 -5.81 -20.24
C ARG A 351 -24.49 -4.85 -19.51
N ASP A 352 -24.68 -3.53 -19.67
CA ASP A 352 -23.91 -2.51 -18.95
C ASP A 352 -24.02 -2.67 -17.44
N TYR A 353 -25.21 -3.01 -16.93
CA TYR A 353 -25.43 -3.31 -15.52
C TYR A 353 -24.61 -4.53 -15.06
N LEU A 354 -24.65 -5.64 -15.79
CA LEU A 354 -23.90 -6.85 -15.45
C LEU A 354 -22.39 -6.60 -15.57
N GLU A 355 -21.94 -5.78 -16.52
CA GLU A 355 -20.56 -5.37 -16.70
C GLU A 355 -20.03 -4.58 -15.50
N ARG A 356 -20.78 -3.58 -15.06
CA ARG A 356 -20.46 -2.78 -13.86
C ARG A 356 -20.46 -3.64 -12.60
N ARG A 357 -21.40 -4.54 -12.48
CA ARG A 357 -21.51 -5.45 -11.35
C ARG A 357 -20.33 -6.44 -11.30
N ALA A 358 -20.00 -7.08 -12.41
CA ALA A 358 -18.86 -7.99 -12.51
C ALA A 358 -17.54 -7.27 -12.21
N THR A 359 -17.36 -6.07 -12.77
CA THR A 359 -16.18 -5.23 -12.52
C THR A 359 -16.08 -4.84 -11.04
N ALA A 360 -17.16 -4.44 -10.40
CA ALA A 360 -17.18 -4.09 -8.98
C ALA A 360 -16.88 -5.28 -8.06
N LEU A 361 -17.25 -6.50 -8.48
CA LEU A 361 -16.95 -7.74 -7.77
C LEU A 361 -15.58 -8.34 -8.12
N GLY A 362 -14.84 -7.73 -9.06
CA GLY A 362 -13.55 -8.27 -9.53
C GLY A 362 -13.67 -9.57 -10.32
N LEU A 363 -14.84 -9.86 -10.91
CA LEU A 363 -15.09 -11.07 -11.67
C LEU A 363 -14.79 -10.86 -13.15
N PRO A 364 -14.08 -11.80 -13.83
CA PRO A 364 -13.87 -11.70 -15.27
C PRO A 364 -15.18 -11.92 -16.02
N MET A 365 -15.53 -10.98 -16.89
CA MET A 365 -16.76 -11.04 -17.70
C MET A 365 -16.72 -12.11 -18.78
N LYS A 366 -15.54 -12.46 -19.29
CA LYS A 366 -15.36 -13.42 -20.39
C LYS A 366 -15.85 -14.81 -20.00
N GLY A 367 -16.90 -15.27 -20.66
CA GLY A 367 -17.56 -16.55 -20.36
C GLY A 367 -18.71 -16.47 -19.34
N LEU A 368 -18.86 -15.35 -18.61
CA LEU A 368 -19.95 -15.15 -17.67
C LEU A 368 -21.18 -14.48 -18.32
N VAL A 369 -20.94 -13.51 -19.19
CA VAL A 369 -21.99 -12.78 -19.90
C VAL A 369 -21.89 -13.08 -21.39
N LYS A 370 -23.02 -13.47 -22.00
CA LYS A 370 -23.11 -13.76 -23.43
C LYS A 370 -22.89 -12.49 -24.25
N THR A 371 -22.18 -12.64 -25.37
CA THR A 371 -22.03 -11.54 -26.34
C THR A 371 -23.34 -11.29 -27.11
N GLU A 372 -23.50 -10.09 -27.68
CA GLU A 372 -24.67 -9.79 -28.52
C GLU A 372 -24.84 -10.78 -29.67
N GLU A 373 -23.71 -11.18 -30.29
CA GLU A 373 -23.70 -12.18 -31.36
C GLU A 373 -24.23 -13.55 -30.88
N GLN A 374 -23.87 -13.97 -29.68
CA GLN A 374 -24.37 -15.22 -29.09
C GLN A 374 -25.87 -15.13 -28.75
N ILE A 375 -26.33 -13.98 -28.24
CA ILE A 375 -27.74 -13.76 -27.95
C ILE A 375 -28.56 -13.74 -29.25
N GLN A 376 -28.07 -13.07 -30.29
CA GLN A 376 -28.71 -13.04 -31.59
C GLN A 376 -28.76 -14.43 -32.24
N GLN A 377 -27.70 -15.22 -32.18
CA GLN A 377 -27.66 -16.58 -32.70
C GLN A 377 -28.64 -17.48 -31.97
N GLU A 378 -28.68 -17.42 -30.63
CA GLU A 378 -29.65 -18.21 -29.84
C GLU A 378 -31.10 -17.77 -30.13
N THR A 379 -31.34 -16.49 -30.27
CA THR A 379 -32.69 -15.98 -30.59
C THR A 379 -33.12 -16.43 -31.97
N GLN A 380 -32.24 -16.38 -32.97
CA GLN A 380 -32.52 -16.91 -34.31
C GLN A 380 -32.75 -18.44 -34.31
N GLN A 381 -31.93 -19.19 -33.55
CA GLN A 381 -32.13 -20.64 -33.40
C GLN A 381 -33.46 -20.96 -32.73
N ASN A 382 -33.80 -20.24 -31.67
CA ASN A 382 -35.09 -20.44 -30.98
C ASN A 382 -36.27 -20.04 -31.84
N GLN A 383 -36.20 -18.98 -32.64
CA GLN A 383 -37.22 -18.61 -33.62
C GLN A 383 -37.36 -19.67 -34.72
N MET A 384 -36.26 -20.19 -35.22
CA MET A 384 -36.26 -21.23 -36.26
C MET A 384 -36.82 -22.53 -35.71
N GLN A 385 -36.47 -22.94 -34.49
CA GLN A 385 -37.08 -24.10 -33.81
C GLN A 385 -38.55 -23.93 -33.53
N GLY A 386 -38.97 -22.72 -33.12
CA GLY A 386 -40.39 -22.38 -32.95
C GLY A 386 -41.20 -22.48 -34.25
N MET A 387 -40.63 -21.96 -35.37
CA MET A 387 -41.25 -22.09 -36.68
C MET A 387 -41.31 -23.58 -37.15
N VAL A 388 -40.29 -24.36 -36.92
CA VAL A 388 -40.27 -25.80 -37.29
C VAL A 388 -41.32 -26.55 -36.43
N GLN A 389 -41.46 -26.24 -35.15
CA GLN A 389 -42.50 -26.86 -34.33
C GLN A 389 -43.91 -26.44 -34.70
N GLN A 390 -44.13 -25.18 -35.11
CA GLN A 390 -45.45 -24.64 -35.46
C GLN A 390 -45.91 -25.01 -36.87
N PHE A 391 -44.99 -25.06 -37.83
CA PHE A 391 -45.27 -25.28 -39.24
C PHE A 391 -44.80 -26.65 -39.76
N GLY A 392 -43.93 -27.39 -39.02
CA GLY A 392 -43.41 -28.69 -39.41
C GLY A 392 -44.50 -29.73 -39.71
N PRO A 393 -45.56 -29.86 -38.89
CA PRO A 393 -46.68 -30.77 -39.19
C PRO A 393 -47.48 -30.39 -40.45
N GLN A 394 -47.66 -29.08 -40.70
CA GLN A 394 -48.40 -28.60 -41.89
C GLN A 394 -47.62 -28.74 -43.17
N VAL A 395 -46.32 -28.58 -43.16
CA VAL A 395 -45.43 -28.79 -44.33
C VAL A 395 -45.31 -30.28 -44.66
N LEU A 396 -45.28 -31.14 -43.67
CA LEU A 396 -45.33 -32.59 -43.86
C LEU A 396 -46.67 -33.07 -44.43
N ASP A 397 -47.78 -32.49 -43.99
CA ASP A 397 -49.13 -32.80 -44.52
C ASP A 397 -49.35 -32.31 -45.95
N MET A 398 -48.76 -31.12 -46.30
CA MET A 398 -48.75 -30.65 -47.70
C MET A 398 -47.81 -31.47 -48.60
N ALA A 399 -46.69 -31.92 -48.10
CA ALA A 399 -45.76 -32.76 -48.89
C ALA A 399 -46.36 -34.15 -49.11
N GLN A 400 -47.08 -34.75 -48.16
CA GLN A 400 -47.81 -36.00 -48.36
C GLN A 400 -48.98 -35.84 -49.32
N LYS A 401 -49.75 -34.75 -49.25
CA LYS A 401 -50.83 -34.48 -50.23
C LYS A 401 -50.34 -34.27 -51.64
N ASN A 402 -49.16 -33.70 -51.85
CA ASN A 402 -48.57 -33.57 -53.19
C ASN A 402 -47.97 -34.84 -53.76
N MET A 403 -47.66 -35.83 -52.92
CA MET A 403 -47.21 -37.16 -53.37
C MET A 403 -48.37 -38.10 -53.73
N GLU A 404 -49.61 -37.82 -53.27
CA GLU A 404 -50.83 -38.62 -53.57
C GLU A 404 -51.64 -38.11 -54.75
N ALA A 405 -51.17 -37.07 -55.50
CA ALA A 405 -51.87 -36.62 -56.71
C ALA A 405 -51.68 -37.66 -57.83
N PRO A 406 -52.76 -38.20 -58.41
CA PRO A 406 -52.68 -39.20 -59.45
C PRO A 406 -52.10 -38.60 -60.76
N THR A 407 -51.18 -39.29 -61.36
CA THR A 407 -50.71 -39.00 -62.73
C THR A 407 -51.88 -39.01 -63.71
N PRO A 408 -51.98 -38.04 -64.59
CA PRO A 408 -52.96 -38.07 -65.66
C PRO A 408 -52.57 -39.18 -66.66
N GLU A 409 -53.50 -40.11 -66.86
CA GLU A 409 -53.44 -41.07 -67.98
C GLU A 409 -53.47 -40.35 -69.31
N GLU A 410 -52.48 -40.58 -70.16
CA GLU A 410 -52.54 -40.31 -71.57
C GLU A 410 -53.62 -41.12 -72.25
N GLY A 411 -54.52 -40.49 -72.98
CA GLY A 411 -55.49 -41.04 -73.88
C GLY A 411 -55.76 -40.03 -74.97
#